data_5291c10405a5d8e57da0ffc8ebb82ad3
#
_entry.id   5291c10405a5d8e57da0ffc8ebb82ad3
#
_cell.length_a   1.000
_cell.length_b   1.000
_cell.length_c   1.000
_cell.angle_alpha   90.00
_cell.angle_beta   90.00
_cell.angle_gamma   90.00
#
_symmetry.space_group_name_H-M   'P 1'
#
loop_
_entity.id
_entity.type
_entity.pdbx_description
1 polymer ?
#
loop_
_entity_poly.entity_id
_entity_poly.type
_entity_poly.pdbx_seq_one_letter_code
_entity_poly.pdbx_strand_id
1 'polypeptide(L)'
;MMLIEKFPRNVRLTIGPYEQCPCGSKKSFKFCCKPKSTEHKHNWKEYRKHPDKRKKYEYVKNWNDTAFEICLAFDHEECRGNIKNAHSIQKKRILNRISRDGHLYQFIPDHVGDIVLAKFDRVSINKASTFQGFCDFHDNKLFLPIEASDYCNEARQNFLFSFRPLALECHNKIRDLTFRMNIFSERPDLTINEAMVYDYRTAQLNEREFKKEYEVFKKDYSEKNFNNIRTFYLKLDFEVNFATSGAFSVEFDMNGQQINENQMLSEIQEIKLIYLTIYPLENSTNIILSYHLRNDKSYNRLFEQLENASQTQILKYLNKIVINGTENIYFSQNFIENLKEAEKDSLLISFQASLKPLLAKKLYEENNDYRFDLFTT
;
A
#
# COMPACT_ATOMS: atom_id res chain seq x y z
N MET A 1 2.64 -24.78 19.04
CA MET A 1 4.04 -24.63 18.63
C MET A 1 4.03 -23.88 17.31
N MET A 2 4.17 -22.54 17.37
CA MET A 2 4.23 -21.71 16.19
C MET A 2 5.44 -22.15 15.37
N LEU A 3 5.24 -22.64 14.16
CA LEU A 3 6.29 -22.76 13.17
C LEU A 3 6.89 -21.36 13.03
N ILE A 4 8.10 -21.17 13.51
CA ILE A 4 8.90 -19.96 13.24
C ILE A 4 9.17 -20.04 11.73
N GLU A 5 8.27 -19.45 10.94
CA GLU A 5 8.56 -19.17 9.54
C GLU A 5 9.85 -18.37 9.54
N LYS A 6 10.89 -18.87 8.90
CA LYS A 6 12.14 -18.15 8.70
C LYS A 6 11.79 -16.76 8.18
N PHE A 7 12.30 -15.73 8.83
CA PHE A 7 12.09 -14.36 8.38
C PHE A 7 12.43 -14.27 6.89
N PRO A 8 11.50 -13.86 6.04
CA PRO A 8 11.70 -13.95 4.59
C PRO A 8 12.82 -13.02 4.06
N ARG A 9 13.08 -11.90 4.74
CA ARG A 9 14.18 -10.99 4.40
C ARG A 9 15.45 -11.33 5.17
N ASN A 10 16.59 -11.33 4.48
CA ASN A 10 17.89 -11.45 5.12
C ASN A 10 18.30 -10.11 5.77
N VAL A 11 17.63 -9.74 6.85
CA VAL A 11 17.93 -8.54 7.63
C VAL A 11 18.58 -8.92 8.96
N ARG A 12 19.41 -8.04 9.48
CA ARG A 12 20.03 -8.23 10.79
C ARG A 12 18.96 -8.14 11.90
N LEU A 13 18.77 -9.21 12.65
CA LEU A 13 17.77 -9.33 13.73
C LEU A 13 18.20 -8.71 15.06
N THR A 14 19.29 -7.97 15.09
CA THR A 14 19.81 -7.31 16.29
C THR A 14 20.10 -5.85 16.02
N ILE A 15 19.99 -5.02 17.05
CA ILE A 15 20.42 -3.62 17.00
C ILE A 15 21.87 -3.52 17.47
N GLY A 16 22.72 -2.95 16.63
CA GLY A 16 24.14 -2.73 16.97
C GLY A 16 24.29 -1.66 18.07
N PRO A 17 25.27 -1.81 18.98
CA PRO A 17 25.39 -0.91 20.14
C PRO A 17 25.61 0.55 19.74
N TYR A 18 26.26 0.82 18.63
CA TYR A 18 26.55 2.17 18.14
C TYR A 18 25.63 2.63 17.00
N GLU A 19 24.69 1.79 16.56
CA GLU A 19 23.63 2.22 15.65
C GLU A 19 22.71 3.25 16.32
N GLN A 20 22.04 4.06 15.51
CA GLN A 20 20.97 4.93 16.03
C GLN A 20 19.92 4.10 16.75
N CYS A 21 19.48 4.61 17.90
CA CYS A 21 18.46 3.91 18.66
C CYS A 21 17.15 3.81 17.91
N PRO A 22 16.53 2.62 17.83
CA PRO A 22 15.30 2.42 17.08
C PRO A 22 14.10 3.19 17.66
N CYS A 23 14.21 3.79 18.85
CA CYS A 23 13.16 4.65 19.43
C CYS A 23 13.12 6.08 18.85
N GLY A 24 13.94 6.41 17.85
CA GLY A 24 13.96 7.72 17.22
C GLY A 24 14.64 8.85 18.01
N SER A 25 15.27 8.55 19.16
CA SER A 25 15.93 9.56 20.03
C SER A 25 17.17 10.20 19.43
N LYS A 26 17.63 9.76 18.27
CA LYS A 26 18.90 10.15 17.60
C LYS A 26 20.17 9.81 18.41
N LYS A 27 20.05 9.16 19.57
CA LYS A 27 21.17 8.66 20.36
C LYS A 27 21.60 7.27 19.86
N SER A 28 22.85 6.85 20.16
CA SER A 28 23.24 5.45 19.93
C SER A 28 22.48 4.51 20.86
N PHE A 29 22.15 3.31 20.35
CA PHE A 29 21.38 2.30 21.10
C PHE A 29 21.99 1.97 22.46
N LYS A 30 23.35 1.84 22.53
CA LYS A 30 24.10 1.58 23.76
C LYS A 30 23.77 2.56 24.88
N PHE A 31 23.53 3.83 24.55
CA PHE A 31 23.32 4.91 25.51
C PHE A 31 21.82 5.35 25.62
N CYS A 32 20.92 4.56 25.03
CA CYS A 32 19.48 4.88 25.03
C CYS A 32 18.65 3.69 25.50
N CYS A 33 18.16 2.86 24.58
CA CYS A 33 17.25 1.75 24.91
C CYS A 33 17.97 0.49 25.41
N LYS A 34 19.24 0.28 25.06
CA LYS A 34 19.97 -0.93 25.47
C LYS A 34 20.01 -1.16 27.01
N PRO A 35 20.33 -0.17 27.85
CA PRO A 35 20.27 -0.35 29.30
C PRO A 35 18.86 -0.66 29.82
N LYS A 36 17.85 -0.09 29.18
CA LYS A 36 16.43 -0.24 29.56
C LYS A 36 15.81 -1.54 29.04
N SER A 37 16.40 -2.20 28.03
CA SER A 37 15.88 -3.43 27.43
C SER A 37 15.87 -4.63 28.39
N THR A 38 16.72 -4.61 29.42
CA THR A 38 16.81 -5.64 30.45
C THR A 38 16.06 -5.31 31.73
N GLU A 39 15.66 -4.04 31.92
CA GLU A 39 15.00 -3.56 33.15
C GLU A 39 13.49 -3.84 33.15
N HIS A 40 12.83 -3.87 32.00
CA HIS A 40 11.42 -4.17 31.87
C HIS A 40 11.14 -5.67 31.84
N LYS A 41 11.05 -6.27 33.02
CA LYS A 41 10.47 -7.61 33.15
C LYS A 41 8.95 -7.48 33.02
N HIS A 42 8.43 -7.77 31.84
CA HIS A 42 7.00 -7.90 31.66
C HIS A 42 6.42 -8.92 32.64
N ASN A 43 5.33 -8.57 33.29
CA ASN A 43 4.53 -9.51 34.02
C ASN A 43 3.73 -10.39 33.07
N TRP A 44 4.40 -11.40 32.46
CA TRP A 44 3.82 -12.38 31.56
C TRP A 44 2.59 -13.07 32.11
N LYS A 45 2.39 -13.08 33.44
CA LYS A 45 1.20 -13.64 34.10
C LYS A 45 -0.04 -12.82 33.85
N GLU A 46 0.07 -11.50 33.75
CA GLU A 46 -1.03 -10.61 33.43
C GLU A 46 -1.36 -10.61 31.94
N TYR A 47 -0.34 -10.75 31.10
CA TYR A 47 -0.50 -10.89 29.64
C TYR A 47 -1.20 -12.18 29.24
N ARG A 48 -0.99 -13.27 30.01
CA ARG A 48 -1.63 -14.58 29.77
C ARG A 48 -3.12 -14.60 30.13
N LYS A 49 -3.62 -13.66 30.96
CA LYS A 49 -5.03 -13.64 31.36
C LYS A 49 -5.97 -13.10 30.29
N HIS A 50 -5.50 -12.17 29.42
CA HIS A 50 -6.29 -11.60 28.31
C HIS A 50 -5.38 -11.18 27.15
N PRO A 51 -4.68 -12.11 26.48
CA PRO A 51 -3.64 -11.78 25.51
C PRO A 51 -4.17 -11.03 24.28
N ASP A 52 -5.34 -11.45 23.79
CA ASP A 52 -5.80 -11.03 22.46
C ASP A 52 -6.44 -9.65 22.44
N LYS A 53 -7.28 -9.33 23.45
CA LYS A 53 -7.95 -8.03 23.50
C LYS A 53 -6.99 -6.88 23.82
N ARG A 54 -5.97 -7.12 24.65
CA ARG A 54 -5.02 -6.09 25.07
C ARG A 54 -3.99 -5.81 24.00
N LYS A 55 -3.43 -6.84 23.36
CA LYS A 55 -2.51 -6.68 22.21
C LYS A 55 -3.16 -5.91 21.06
N LYS A 56 -4.39 -6.29 20.69
CA LYS A 56 -5.16 -5.61 19.66
C LYS A 56 -5.39 -4.16 20.01
N TYR A 57 -5.83 -3.88 21.25
CA TYR A 57 -6.12 -2.52 21.72
C TYR A 57 -4.85 -1.65 21.70
N GLU A 58 -3.74 -2.14 22.26
CA GLU A 58 -2.47 -1.40 22.27
C GLU A 58 -1.94 -1.15 20.86
N TYR A 59 -1.98 -2.14 19.97
CA TYR A 59 -1.55 -1.99 18.58
C TYR A 59 -2.41 -0.96 17.83
N VAL A 60 -3.73 -1.10 17.88
CA VAL A 60 -4.66 -0.18 17.22
C VAL A 60 -4.57 1.22 17.81
N LYS A 61 -4.44 1.34 19.12
CA LYS A 61 -4.25 2.62 19.79
C LYS A 61 -2.96 3.28 19.31
N ASN A 62 -1.83 2.59 19.39
CA ASN A 62 -0.53 3.14 18.98
C ASN A 62 -0.51 3.50 17.50
N TRP A 63 -1.16 2.71 16.64
CA TRP A 63 -1.32 3.05 15.24
C TRP A 63 -2.13 4.34 15.04
N ASN A 64 -3.25 4.48 15.74
CA ASN A 64 -4.09 5.66 15.65
C ASN A 64 -3.43 6.89 16.25
N ASP A 65 -2.68 6.72 17.34
CA ASP A 65 -1.92 7.79 18.01
C ASP A 65 -0.67 8.21 17.22
N THR A 66 -0.22 7.39 16.24
CA THR A 66 0.84 7.76 15.31
C THR A 66 0.26 8.67 14.22
N ALA A 67 -0.08 9.89 14.62
CA ALA A 67 -0.39 10.94 13.67
C ALA A 67 0.89 11.30 12.90
N PHE A 68 0.81 11.30 11.58
CA PHE A 68 1.90 11.69 10.72
C PHE A 68 1.39 12.64 9.65
N GLU A 69 1.71 13.91 9.84
CA GLU A 69 1.30 15.00 8.94
C GLU A 69 2.51 15.52 8.19
N ILE A 70 2.53 15.34 6.89
CA ILE A 70 3.61 15.82 6.02
C ILE A 70 3.04 16.30 4.70
N CYS A 71 3.62 17.34 4.11
CA CYS A 71 3.34 17.69 2.73
C CYS A 71 4.36 17.01 1.81
N LEU A 72 3.89 16.12 0.95
CA LEU A 72 4.69 15.41 -0.06
C LEU A 72 4.69 16.12 -1.42
N ALA A 73 4.26 17.38 -1.49
CA ALA A 73 4.45 18.19 -2.68
C ALA A 73 5.94 18.48 -2.91
N PHE A 74 6.30 18.75 -4.16
CA PHE A 74 7.69 18.90 -4.57
C PHE A 74 8.28 20.27 -4.20
N ASP A 75 7.43 21.29 -4.06
CA ASP A 75 7.80 22.66 -3.69
C ASP A 75 7.30 23.00 -2.29
N HIS A 76 8.15 22.77 -1.30
CA HIS A 76 7.80 23.03 0.10
C HIS A 76 7.76 24.52 0.47
N GLU A 77 8.37 25.40 -0.31
CA GLU A 77 8.36 26.85 -0.08
C GLU A 77 6.96 27.44 -0.29
N GLU A 78 6.16 26.81 -1.13
CA GLU A 78 4.76 27.19 -1.38
C GLU A 78 3.75 26.59 -0.39
N CYS A 79 4.18 25.79 0.59
CA CYS A 79 3.26 25.17 1.56
C CYS A 79 2.43 26.26 2.30
N ARG A 80 1.10 26.13 2.24
CA ARG A 80 0.16 27.04 2.91
C ARG A 80 -1.03 26.26 3.47
N GLY A 81 -1.50 26.71 4.62
CA GLY A 81 -2.61 26.07 5.32
C GLY A 81 -2.18 24.79 6.06
N ASN A 82 -3.17 24.10 6.62
CA ASN A 82 -2.97 22.89 7.40
C ASN A 82 -2.83 21.67 6.49
N ILE A 83 -2.21 20.61 7.01
CA ILE A 83 -2.24 19.30 6.34
C ILE A 83 -3.70 18.80 6.33
N LYS A 84 -4.14 18.32 5.18
CA LYS A 84 -5.50 17.83 4.95
C LYS A 84 -5.55 16.32 4.89
N ASN A 85 -6.75 15.78 5.10
CA ASN A 85 -7.07 14.42 4.73
C ASN A 85 -7.29 14.38 3.19
N ALA A 86 -6.17 14.36 2.45
CA ALA A 86 -6.17 14.27 1.00
C ALA A 86 -6.71 12.91 0.55
N HIS A 87 -7.47 12.88 -0.55
CA HIS A 87 -7.99 11.63 -1.10
C HIS A 87 -7.06 11.13 -2.22
N SER A 88 -6.54 9.92 -2.10
CA SER A 88 -5.81 9.26 -3.18
C SER A 88 -6.74 8.86 -4.34
N ILE A 89 -7.99 8.53 -4.05
CA ILE A 89 -9.08 8.33 -5.03
C ILE A 89 -10.08 9.46 -4.86
N GLN A 90 -10.34 10.20 -5.93
CA GLN A 90 -11.18 11.40 -5.90
C GLN A 90 -12.57 11.12 -5.33
N LYS A 91 -12.94 11.84 -4.26
CA LYS A 91 -14.21 11.63 -3.56
C LYS A 91 -15.42 11.99 -4.42
N LYS A 92 -15.45 13.20 -4.99
CA LYS A 92 -16.66 13.75 -5.65
C LYS A 92 -17.05 13.00 -6.92
N ARG A 93 -16.08 12.69 -7.78
CA ARG A 93 -16.35 12.07 -9.09
C ARG A 93 -16.36 10.55 -9.04
N ILE A 94 -15.57 9.94 -8.12
CA ILE A 94 -15.32 8.50 -8.12
C ILE A 94 -15.98 7.81 -6.93
N LEU A 95 -15.57 8.12 -5.68
CA LEU A 95 -16.09 7.39 -4.52
C LEU A 95 -17.60 7.62 -4.33
N ASN A 96 -18.11 8.83 -4.60
CA ASN A 96 -19.55 9.09 -4.56
C ASN A 96 -20.33 8.19 -5.53
N ARG A 97 -19.76 7.90 -6.72
CA ARG A 97 -20.43 7.14 -7.76
C ARG A 97 -20.70 5.70 -7.35
N ILE A 98 -19.76 5.06 -6.66
CA ILE A 98 -19.87 3.67 -6.20
C ILE A 98 -20.42 3.56 -4.77
N SER A 99 -20.69 4.68 -4.10
CA SER A 99 -21.22 4.67 -2.73
C SER A 99 -22.75 4.54 -2.70
N ARG A 100 -23.25 3.92 -1.63
CA ARG A 100 -24.67 3.94 -1.25
C ARG A 100 -24.75 4.53 0.16
N ASP A 101 -25.58 5.54 0.36
CA ASP A 101 -25.74 6.26 1.64
C ASP A 101 -24.41 6.79 2.20
N GLY A 102 -23.51 7.24 1.32
CA GLY A 102 -22.20 7.77 1.68
C GLY A 102 -21.22 6.74 2.25
N HIS A 103 -21.42 5.44 2.00
CA HIS A 103 -20.57 4.36 2.48
C HIS A 103 -20.16 3.41 1.36
N LEU A 104 -18.99 2.78 1.56
CA LEU A 104 -18.36 1.79 0.70
C LEU A 104 -17.92 0.61 1.55
N TYR A 105 -17.51 -0.51 0.94
CA TYR A 105 -16.77 -1.57 1.60
C TYR A 105 -15.28 -1.45 1.35
N GLN A 106 -14.50 -1.84 2.35
CA GLN A 106 -13.04 -1.98 2.31
C GLN A 106 -12.60 -3.24 3.02
N PHE A 107 -11.36 -3.66 2.80
CA PHE A 107 -10.72 -4.65 3.65
C PHE A 107 -10.23 -4.01 4.94
N ILE A 108 -10.44 -4.69 6.05
CA ILE A 108 -9.85 -4.33 7.34
C ILE A 108 -9.23 -5.57 8.01
N PRO A 109 -8.23 -5.38 8.88
CA PRO A 109 -7.70 -6.49 9.66
C PRO A 109 -8.72 -6.99 10.68
N ASP A 110 -8.90 -8.30 10.76
CA ASP A 110 -9.65 -9.00 11.79
C ASP A 110 -8.71 -9.89 12.61
N HIS A 111 -8.60 -9.58 13.88
CA HIS A 111 -7.72 -10.31 14.78
C HIS A 111 -8.48 -11.46 15.42
N VAL A 112 -8.13 -12.69 15.03
CA VAL A 112 -8.67 -13.94 15.58
C VAL A 112 -7.55 -14.66 16.32
N GLY A 113 -7.50 -14.48 17.63
CA GLY A 113 -6.37 -14.96 18.43
C GLY A 113 -5.06 -14.26 18.05
N ASP A 114 -4.02 -15.05 17.79
CA ASP A 114 -2.71 -14.56 17.32
C ASP A 114 -2.63 -14.39 15.79
N ILE A 115 -3.73 -14.62 15.07
CA ILE A 115 -3.80 -14.56 13.62
C ILE A 115 -4.54 -13.28 13.20
N VAL A 116 -3.98 -12.58 12.22
CA VAL A 116 -4.65 -11.45 11.56
C VAL A 116 -5.25 -11.97 10.25
N LEU A 117 -6.55 -11.92 10.16
CA LEU A 117 -7.31 -12.21 8.94
C LEU A 117 -7.81 -10.91 8.31
N ALA A 118 -8.25 -10.98 7.06
CA ALA A 118 -8.96 -9.91 6.41
C ALA A 118 -10.48 -10.12 6.55
N LYS A 119 -11.22 -9.02 6.69
CA LYS A 119 -12.68 -9.00 6.54
C LYS A 119 -13.13 -7.74 5.83
N PHE A 120 -14.35 -7.77 5.30
CA PHE A 120 -15.01 -6.58 4.79
C PHE A 120 -15.58 -5.73 5.93
N ASP A 121 -15.44 -4.42 5.82
CA ASP A 121 -16.12 -3.47 6.70
C ASP A 121 -16.54 -2.23 5.95
N ARG A 122 -17.59 -1.58 6.45
CA ARG A 122 -18.11 -0.34 5.85
C ARG A 122 -17.25 0.85 6.24
N VAL A 123 -16.97 1.71 5.28
CA VAL A 123 -16.25 2.97 5.48
C VAL A 123 -17.03 4.13 4.87
N SER A 124 -17.07 5.26 5.58
CA SER A 124 -17.61 6.50 5.00
C SER A 124 -16.69 7.01 3.89
N ILE A 125 -17.26 7.53 2.80
CA ILE A 125 -16.52 8.19 1.71
C ILE A 125 -15.65 9.36 2.19
N ASN A 126 -15.93 9.94 3.36
CA ASN A 126 -15.11 10.97 3.96
C ASN A 126 -13.79 10.45 4.55
N LYS A 127 -13.72 9.14 4.83
CA LYS A 127 -12.54 8.46 5.37
C LYS A 127 -11.88 7.52 4.36
N ALA A 128 -12.65 7.09 3.36
CA ALA A 128 -12.14 6.19 2.32
C ALA A 128 -11.01 6.85 1.54
N SER A 129 -9.90 6.14 1.35
CA SER A 129 -8.75 6.58 0.55
C SER A 129 -8.11 7.90 1.01
N THR A 130 -8.20 8.25 2.31
CA THR A 130 -7.64 9.49 2.84
C THR A 130 -6.30 9.28 3.52
N PHE A 131 -5.41 10.26 3.40
CA PHE A 131 -4.13 10.33 4.09
C PHE A 131 -3.68 11.78 4.30
N GLN A 132 -2.85 12.03 5.31
CA GLN A 132 -2.38 13.37 5.67
C GLN A 132 -1.04 13.69 4.98
N GLY A 133 -1.06 13.62 3.64
CA GLY A 133 0.11 13.73 2.78
C GLY A 133 0.26 15.04 2.02
N PHE A 134 -0.67 16.00 2.16
CA PHE A 134 -0.61 17.29 1.47
C PHE A 134 -1.22 18.41 2.31
N CYS A 135 -0.64 19.62 2.20
CA CYS A 135 -1.29 20.81 2.73
C CYS A 135 -2.44 21.24 1.82
N ASP A 136 -3.35 22.07 2.33
CA ASP A 136 -4.55 22.53 1.63
C ASP A 136 -4.24 23.14 0.25
N PHE A 137 -3.19 23.95 0.18
CA PHE A 137 -2.75 24.58 -1.08
C PHE A 137 -2.27 23.54 -2.11
N HIS A 138 -1.40 22.61 -1.68
CA HIS A 138 -0.81 21.65 -2.61
C HIS A 138 -1.77 20.54 -3.03
N ASP A 139 -2.67 20.09 -2.15
CA ASP A 139 -3.70 19.10 -2.53
C ASP A 139 -4.54 19.64 -3.70
N ASN A 140 -4.96 20.90 -3.59
CA ASN A 140 -5.76 21.52 -4.65
C ASN A 140 -4.94 21.84 -5.92
N LYS A 141 -3.75 22.47 -5.78
CA LYS A 141 -2.98 22.96 -6.93
C LYS A 141 -2.34 21.85 -7.74
N LEU A 142 -1.75 20.85 -7.05
CA LEU A 142 -0.96 19.81 -7.70
C LEU A 142 -1.84 18.87 -8.53
N PHE A 143 -2.99 18.46 -7.97
CA PHE A 143 -3.86 17.48 -8.61
C PHE A 143 -4.99 18.07 -9.45
N LEU A 144 -5.11 19.40 -9.54
CA LEU A 144 -6.10 20.07 -10.37
C LEU A 144 -6.17 19.54 -11.81
N PRO A 145 -5.04 19.24 -12.51
CA PRO A 145 -5.08 18.74 -13.89
C PRO A 145 -5.75 17.37 -14.07
N ILE A 146 -5.84 16.57 -13.01
CA ILE A 146 -6.49 15.27 -13.03
C ILE A 146 -7.85 15.25 -12.29
N GLU A 147 -8.19 16.33 -11.61
CA GLU A 147 -9.46 16.46 -10.90
C GLU A 147 -10.49 17.30 -11.66
N ALA A 148 -10.05 18.32 -12.36
CA ALA A 148 -10.91 19.26 -13.09
C ALA A 148 -11.18 18.83 -14.55
N SER A 149 -10.37 17.94 -15.11
CA SER A 149 -10.44 17.51 -16.51
C SER A 149 -10.62 16.01 -16.62
N ASP A 150 -11.19 15.58 -17.73
CA ASP A 150 -11.24 14.18 -18.09
C ASP A 150 -9.81 13.68 -18.44
N TYR A 151 -9.60 12.40 -18.26
CA TYR A 151 -8.33 11.79 -18.63
C TYR A 151 -8.21 11.72 -20.15
N CYS A 152 -7.11 12.24 -20.70
CA CYS A 152 -6.83 12.28 -22.13
C CYS A 152 -5.43 11.73 -22.49
N ASN A 153 -4.83 10.97 -21.58
CA ASN A 153 -3.51 10.33 -21.77
C ASN A 153 -2.36 11.31 -22.04
N GLU A 154 -2.45 12.52 -21.51
CA GLU A 154 -1.34 13.49 -21.59
C GLU A 154 -0.23 13.15 -20.59
N ALA A 155 1.02 13.45 -20.95
CA ALA A 155 2.20 13.14 -20.14
C ALA A 155 2.10 13.68 -18.70
N ARG A 156 1.58 14.90 -18.53
CA ARG A 156 1.39 15.50 -17.21
C ARG A 156 0.32 14.77 -16.40
N GLN A 157 -0.78 14.36 -17.02
CA GLN A 157 -1.81 13.56 -16.35
C GLN A 157 -1.26 12.19 -15.95
N ASN A 158 -0.53 11.52 -16.84
CA ASN A 158 0.12 10.23 -16.57
C ASN A 158 1.06 10.31 -15.37
N PHE A 159 1.87 11.37 -15.32
CA PHE A 159 2.74 11.65 -14.18
C PHE A 159 1.95 11.83 -12.88
N LEU A 160 0.88 12.62 -12.87
CA LEU A 160 0.09 12.89 -11.67
C LEU A 160 -0.72 11.67 -11.20
N PHE A 161 -1.27 10.87 -12.14
CA PHE A 161 -1.91 9.59 -11.81
C PHE A 161 -0.92 8.56 -11.26
N SER A 162 0.35 8.64 -11.64
CA SER A 162 1.43 7.82 -11.07
C SER A 162 1.91 8.34 -9.72
N PHE A 163 2.02 9.66 -9.58
CA PHE A 163 2.51 10.27 -8.35
C PHE A 163 1.52 10.17 -7.18
N ARG A 164 0.22 10.29 -7.44
CA ARG A 164 -0.80 10.27 -6.38
C ARG A 164 -0.78 8.98 -5.55
N PRO A 165 -0.81 7.77 -6.13
CA PRO A 165 -0.64 6.53 -5.39
C PRO A 165 0.75 6.36 -4.78
N LEU A 166 1.81 6.83 -5.44
CA LEU A 166 3.15 6.84 -4.86
C LEU A 166 3.21 7.67 -3.58
N ALA A 167 2.60 8.85 -3.57
CA ALA A 167 2.56 9.72 -2.38
C ALA A 167 1.82 9.05 -1.21
N LEU A 168 0.69 8.36 -1.47
CA LEU A 168 0.00 7.57 -0.46
C LEU A 168 0.94 6.51 0.13
N GLU A 169 1.62 5.73 -0.72
CA GLU A 169 2.51 4.68 -0.25
C GLU A 169 3.74 5.25 0.48
N CYS A 170 4.34 6.34 0.01
CA CYS A 170 5.41 7.03 0.74
C CYS A 170 4.95 7.43 2.15
N HIS A 171 3.76 8.04 2.25
CA HIS A 171 3.19 8.42 3.53
C HIS A 171 3.00 7.19 4.45
N ASN A 172 2.44 6.09 3.92
CA ASN A 172 2.22 4.86 4.66
C ASN A 172 3.53 4.25 5.19
N LYS A 173 4.60 4.23 4.38
CA LYS A 173 5.90 3.67 4.78
C LYS A 173 6.59 4.52 5.85
N ILE A 174 6.50 5.85 5.76
CA ILE A 174 7.05 6.75 6.79
C ILE A 174 6.25 6.59 8.10
N ARG A 175 4.92 6.52 8.00
CA ARG A 175 4.05 6.31 9.16
C ARG A 175 4.32 4.96 9.85
N ASP A 176 4.48 3.88 9.08
CA ASP A 176 4.80 2.55 9.62
C ASP A 176 6.14 2.56 10.37
N LEU A 177 7.18 3.16 9.80
CA LEU A 177 8.47 3.31 10.48
C LEU A 177 8.33 4.12 11.78
N THR A 178 7.62 5.24 11.74
CA THR A 178 7.37 6.10 12.90
C THR A 178 6.63 5.34 13.99
N PHE A 179 5.59 4.59 13.62
CA PHE A 179 4.84 3.72 14.53
C PHE A 179 5.74 2.71 15.26
N ARG A 180 6.63 2.02 14.52
CA ARG A 180 7.57 1.06 15.12
C ARG A 180 8.59 1.72 16.03
N MET A 181 9.04 2.92 15.69
CA MET A 181 9.92 3.74 16.55
C MET A 181 9.21 4.13 17.85
N ASN A 182 7.93 4.50 17.79
CA ASN A 182 7.12 4.80 18.95
C ASN A 182 6.96 3.59 19.87
N ILE A 183 6.73 2.39 19.30
CA ILE A 183 6.69 1.15 20.08
C ILE A 183 8.01 0.96 20.88
N PHE A 184 9.16 1.12 20.26
CA PHE A 184 10.44 0.97 20.95
C PHE A 184 10.71 2.08 21.98
N SER A 185 10.15 3.27 21.77
CA SER A 185 10.23 4.37 22.75
C SER A 185 9.47 4.03 24.04
N GLU A 186 8.28 3.45 23.89
CA GLU A 186 7.43 3.04 25.03
C GLU A 186 7.88 1.70 25.64
N ARG A 187 8.41 0.80 24.79
CA ARG A 187 8.75 -0.57 25.13
C ARG A 187 10.19 -0.91 24.71
N PRO A 188 11.21 -0.36 25.43
CA PRO A 188 12.62 -0.66 25.14
C PRO A 188 12.99 -2.15 25.22
N ASP A 189 12.25 -2.94 26.02
CA ASP A 189 12.41 -4.40 26.13
C ASP A 189 12.16 -5.12 24.80
N LEU A 190 11.38 -4.57 23.88
CA LEU A 190 11.14 -5.16 22.57
C LEU A 190 12.31 -4.99 21.59
N THR A 191 13.31 -4.17 21.92
CA THR A 191 14.52 -4.00 21.08
C THR A 191 15.43 -5.26 21.02
N ILE A 192 15.19 -6.23 21.88
CA ILE A 192 15.86 -7.54 21.88
C ILE A 192 14.96 -8.67 21.34
N ASN A 193 13.73 -8.36 20.94
CA ASN A 193 12.83 -9.32 20.31
C ASN A 193 13.08 -9.36 18.80
N GLU A 194 13.51 -10.51 18.29
CA GLU A 194 13.89 -10.68 16.87
C GLU A 194 12.76 -10.34 15.90
N ALA A 195 11.52 -10.72 16.19
CA ALA A 195 10.39 -10.40 15.33
C ALA A 195 10.13 -8.88 15.25
N MET A 196 10.20 -8.20 16.38
CA MET A 196 10.03 -6.74 16.43
C MET A 196 11.18 -6.00 15.73
N VAL A 197 12.42 -6.50 15.87
CA VAL A 197 13.57 -5.96 15.16
C VAL A 197 13.49 -6.23 13.66
N TYR A 198 13.02 -7.42 13.25
CA TYR A 198 12.75 -7.75 11.86
C TYR A 198 11.75 -6.77 11.23
N ASP A 199 10.61 -6.57 11.89
CA ASP A 199 9.58 -5.65 11.43
C ASP A 199 10.10 -4.21 11.29
N TYR A 200 10.85 -3.74 12.27
CA TYR A 200 11.48 -2.41 12.23
C TYR A 200 12.48 -2.29 11.07
N ARG A 201 13.34 -3.29 10.85
CA ARG A 201 14.30 -3.29 9.74
C ARG A 201 13.60 -3.30 8.40
N THR A 202 12.52 -4.08 8.29
CA THR A 202 11.68 -4.10 7.08
C THR A 202 11.05 -2.75 6.82
N ALA A 203 10.54 -2.07 7.85
CA ALA A 203 9.98 -0.73 7.71
C ALA A 203 11.04 0.31 7.29
N GLN A 204 12.28 0.22 7.84
CA GLN A 204 13.40 1.07 7.42
C GLN A 204 13.75 0.88 5.93
N LEU A 205 13.78 -0.38 5.46
CA LEU A 205 14.05 -0.67 4.05
C LEU A 205 12.94 -0.13 3.15
N ASN A 206 11.69 -0.36 3.51
CA ASN A 206 10.55 0.11 2.75
C ASN A 206 10.53 1.65 2.64
N GLU A 207 10.72 2.35 3.77
CA GLU A 207 10.77 3.83 3.77
C GLU A 207 11.89 4.33 2.86
N ARG A 208 13.09 3.76 2.96
CA ARG A 208 14.23 4.11 2.14
C ARG A 208 13.97 3.93 0.65
N GLU A 209 13.38 2.81 0.25
CA GLU A 209 13.12 2.50 -1.16
C GLU A 209 12.04 3.42 -1.75
N PHE A 210 10.95 3.65 -1.02
CA PHE A 210 9.90 4.57 -1.45
C PHE A 210 10.37 6.03 -1.48
N LYS A 211 11.28 6.43 -0.57
CA LYS A 211 11.91 7.74 -0.61
C LYS A 211 12.77 7.93 -1.86
N LYS A 212 13.53 6.92 -2.28
CA LYS A 212 14.28 6.98 -3.55
C LYS A 212 13.33 7.19 -4.74
N GLU A 213 12.20 6.49 -4.76
CA GLU A 213 11.19 6.65 -5.79
C GLU A 213 10.59 8.05 -5.80
N TYR A 214 10.28 8.59 -4.63
CA TYR A 214 9.81 9.98 -4.48
C TYR A 214 10.84 11.00 -5.02
N GLU A 215 12.13 10.82 -4.74
CA GLU A 215 13.18 11.74 -5.23
C GLU A 215 13.30 11.71 -6.78
N VAL A 216 13.03 10.57 -7.41
CA VAL A 216 12.96 10.48 -8.89
C VAL A 216 11.80 11.35 -9.42
N PHE A 217 10.60 11.18 -8.86
CA PHE A 217 9.44 12.00 -9.24
C PHE A 217 9.66 13.49 -8.97
N LYS A 218 10.29 13.84 -7.84
CA LYS A 218 10.64 15.22 -7.50
C LYS A 218 11.57 15.84 -8.54
N LYS A 219 12.57 15.08 -8.99
CA LYS A 219 13.49 15.52 -10.05
C LYS A 219 12.73 15.77 -11.36
N ASP A 220 11.94 14.78 -11.81
CA ASP A 220 11.17 14.91 -13.05
C ASP A 220 10.21 16.10 -13.01
N TYR A 221 9.55 16.33 -11.87
CA TYR A 221 8.67 17.48 -11.70
C TYR A 221 9.42 18.81 -11.81
N SER A 222 10.60 18.92 -11.16
CA SER A 222 11.44 20.14 -11.21
C SER A 222 11.95 20.43 -12.61
N GLU A 223 12.27 19.39 -13.38
CA GLU A 223 12.74 19.47 -14.77
C GLU A 223 11.58 19.54 -15.79
N LYS A 224 10.32 19.42 -15.32
CA LYS A 224 9.11 19.30 -16.17
C LYS A 224 9.18 18.16 -17.18
N ASN A 225 9.88 17.09 -16.80
CA ASN A 225 10.09 15.91 -17.65
C ASN A 225 9.03 14.82 -17.38
N PHE A 226 7.79 15.07 -17.79
CA PHE A 226 6.67 14.16 -17.56
C PHE A 226 6.65 12.95 -18.52
N ASN A 227 7.48 12.93 -19.56
CA ASN A 227 7.56 11.84 -20.53
C ASN A 227 8.28 10.59 -20.02
N ASN A 228 8.85 10.63 -18.80
CA ASN A 228 9.49 9.48 -18.16
C ASN A 228 8.47 8.45 -17.65
N ILE A 229 7.19 8.67 -17.83
CA ILE A 229 6.12 7.74 -17.45
C ILE A 229 5.56 7.07 -18.72
N ARG A 230 5.75 5.75 -18.84
CA ARG A 230 5.03 4.95 -19.84
C ARG A 230 3.71 4.51 -19.27
N THR A 231 2.63 4.68 -20.05
CA THR A 231 1.26 4.39 -19.62
C THR A 231 0.56 3.50 -20.62
N PHE A 232 -0.07 2.45 -20.10
CA PHE A 232 -1.10 1.68 -20.76
C PHE A 232 -2.46 2.20 -20.30
N TYR A 233 -3.32 2.53 -21.26
CA TYR A 233 -4.66 3.05 -20.99
C TYR A 233 -5.71 2.17 -21.67
N LEU A 234 -6.72 1.75 -20.91
CA LEU A 234 -7.87 1.03 -21.43
C LEU A 234 -9.14 1.69 -20.88
N LYS A 235 -10.06 2.03 -21.76
CA LYS A 235 -11.42 2.49 -21.41
C LYS A 235 -12.39 1.35 -21.66
N LEU A 236 -13.11 0.93 -20.62
CA LEU A 236 -14.21 -0.02 -20.73
C LEU A 236 -15.51 0.76 -21.04
N ASP A 237 -16.42 0.14 -21.74
CA ASP A 237 -17.75 0.65 -22.11
C ASP A 237 -18.84 0.31 -21.05
N PHE A 238 -18.42 -0.01 -19.83
CA PHE A 238 -19.27 -0.27 -18.69
C PHE A 238 -18.63 0.24 -17.39
N GLU A 239 -19.46 0.38 -16.36
CA GLU A 239 -19.03 0.81 -15.03
C GLU A 239 -18.65 -0.38 -14.16
N VAL A 240 -17.45 -0.34 -13.54
CA VAL A 240 -17.08 -1.31 -12.50
C VAL A 240 -17.61 -0.88 -11.14
N ASN A 241 -17.80 -1.86 -10.27
CA ASN A 241 -18.35 -1.67 -8.92
C ASN A 241 -17.27 -1.42 -7.86
N PHE A 242 -16.09 -0.96 -8.24
CA PHE A 242 -14.99 -0.65 -7.35
C PHE A 242 -14.16 0.52 -7.87
N ALA A 243 -13.34 1.08 -7.00
CA ALA A 243 -12.28 2.00 -7.37
C ALA A 243 -11.02 1.67 -6.61
N THR A 244 -9.87 1.83 -7.27
CA THR A 244 -8.56 1.54 -6.69
C THR A 244 -7.50 2.49 -7.21
N SER A 245 -6.48 2.73 -6.35
CA SER A 245 -5.28 3.47 -6.71
C SER A 245 -4.12 2.93 -5.88
N GLY A 246 -3.05 2.47 -6.53
CA GLY A 246 -1.93 1.85 -5.83
C GLY A 246 -0.61 1.98 -6.57
N ALA A 247 0.49 1.93 -5.81
CA ALA A 247 1.85 1.86 -6.30
C ALA A 247 2.51 0.60 -5.71
N PHE A 248 2.79 -0.39 -6.53
CA PHE A 248 3.27 -1.70 -6.08
C PHE A 248 4.15 -2.38 -7.13
N SER A 249 4.85 -3.42 -6.72
CA SER A 249 5.65 -4.25 -7.63
C SER A 249 4.84 -5.44 -8.11
N VAL A 250 4.99 -5.78 -9.39
CA VAL A 250 4.39 -6.99 -9.97
C VAL A 250 5.47 -8.05 -10.15
N GLU A 251 5.23 -9.25 -9.62
CA GLU A 251 6.19 -10.35 -9.67
C GLU A 251 6.14 -11.10 -11.00
N PHE A 252 4.95 -11.32 -11.58
CA PHE A 252 4.75 -12.11 -12.79
C PHE A 252 4.09 -11.32 -13.91
N ASP A 253 4.49 -11.59 -15.15
CA ASP A 253 3.82 -11.07 -16.36
C ASP A 253 2.51 -11.82 -16.65
N MET A 254 1.82 -11.45 -17.75
CA MET A 254 0.54 -12.05 -18.13
C MET A 254 0.65 -13.55 -18.47
N ASN A 255 1.83 -14.02 -18.83
CA ASN A 255 2.12 -15.42 -19.15
C ASN A 255 2.62 -16.22 -17.94
N GLY A 256 2.67 -15.61 -16.74
CA GLY A 256 3.19 -16.23 -15.54
C GLY A 256 4.70 -16.31 -15.47
N GLN A 257 5.41 -15.59 -16.33
CA GLN A 257 6.86 -15.50 -16.26
C GLN A 257 7.26 -14.47 -15.20
N GLN A 258 8.20 -14.83 -14.34
CA GLN A 258 8.71 -13.94 -13.32
C GLN A 258 9.50 -12.79 -13.95
N ILE A 259 9.08 -11.55 -13.63
CA ILE A 259 9.69 -10.29 -14.10
C ILE A 259 10.39 -9.51 -12.99
N ASN A 260 9.96 -9.72 -11.75
CA ASN A 260 10.63 -9.19 -10.58
C ASN A 260 10.73 -10.28 -9.52
N GLU A 261 11.85 -10.29 -8.79
CA GLU A 261 11.93 -11.11 -7.58
C GLU A 261 11.04 -10.52 -6.50
N ASN A 262 10.54 -11.41 -5.62
CA ASN A 262 9.79 -10.95 -4.46
C ASN A 262 10.71 -10.10 -3.57
N GLN A 263 10.43 -8.80 -3.55
CA GLN A 263 11.28 -7.80 -2.91
C GLN A 263 11.33 -7.92 -1.38
N MET A 264 10.38 -8.66 -0.78
CA MET A 264 10.44 -8.94 0.65
C MET A 264 11.60 -9.87 1.05
N LEU A 265 12.32 -10.41 0.07
CA LEU A 265 13.41 -11.37 0.30
C LEU A 265 14.82 -10.77 0.15
N SER A 266 14.98 -9.52 -0.30
CA SER A 266 16.30 -8.93 -0.58
C SER A 266 16.51 -7.55 0.04
N GLU A 267 17.66 -7.33 0.67
CA GLU A 267 18.12 -6.00 1.13
C GLU A 267 18.68 -5.12 -0.01
N ILE A 268 19.01 -5.70 -1.15
CA ILE A 268 19.86 -5.08 -2.18
C ILE A 268 19.07 -4.61 -3.39
N GLN A 269 17.88 -5.13 -3.62
CA GLN A 269 17.10 -4.79 -4.80
C GLN A 269 16.35 -3.48 -4.63
N GLU A 270 16.48 -2.60 -5.63
CA GLU A 270 15.62 -1.42 -5.75
C GLU A 270 14.19 -1.85 -6.04
N ILE A 271 13.24 -1.19 -5.37
CA ILE A 271 11.83 -1.41 -5.63
C ILE A 271 11.50 -0.94 -7.06
N LYS A 272 10.79 -1.79 -7.79
CA LYS A 272 10.33 -1.48 -9.14
C LYS A 272 8.83 -1.40 -9.11
N LEU A 273 8.30 -0.19 -9.19
CA LEU A 273 6.87 0.07 -9.04
C LEU A 273 6.17 0.18 -10.38
N ILE A 274 4.93 -0.31 -10.40
CA ILE A 274 3.88 0.13 -11.30
C ILE A 274 2.91 1.01 -10.52
N TYR A 275 2.22 1.87 -11.24
CA TYR A 275 1.19 2.78 -10.71
C TYR A 275 -0.12 2.43 -11.39
N LEU A 276 -1.11 2.04 -10.61
CA LEU A 276 -2.40 1.62 -11.12
C LEU A 276 -3.49 2.53 -10.56
N THR A 277 -4.38 3.00 -11.43
CA THR A 277 -5.62 3.64 -11.03
C THR A 277 -6.76 3.09 -11.90
N ILE A 278 -7.81 2.56 -11.26
CA ILE A 278 -9.04 2.10 -11.91
C ILE A 278 -10.21 2.82 -11.26
N TYR A 279 -11.05 3.44 -12.08
CA TYR A 279 -12.21 4.15 -11.58
C TYR A 279 -13.35 4.21 -12.60
N PRO A 280 -14.61 4.03 -12.13
CA PRO A 280 -15.79 4.17 -12.97
C PRO A 280 -16.12 5.65 -13.24
N LEU A 281 -16.63 5.87 -14.43
CA LEU A 281 -17.31 7.07 -14.89
C LEU A 281 -18.70 6.70 -15.37
N GLU A 282 -19.48 7.67 -15.84
CA GLU A 282 -20.78 7.40 -16.43
C GLU A 282 -20.65 6.51 -17.67
N ASN A 283 -21.27 5.33 -17.61
CA ASN A 283 -21.27 4.29 -18.65
C ASN A 283 -19.86 3.84 -19.12
N SER A 284 -18.85 4.03 -18.28
CA SER A 284 -17.48 3.64 -18.66
C SER A 284 -16.58 3.49 -17.45
N THR A 285 -15.41 2.87 -17.67
CA THR A 285 -14.36 2.76 -16.64
C THR A 285 -13.01 3.10 -17.25
N ASN A 286 -12.24 3.91 -16.56
CA ASN A 286 -10.84 4.17 -16.92
C ASN A 286 -9.91 3.23 -16.15
N ILE A 287 -9.00 2.60 -16.89
CA ILE A 287 -7.90 1.79 -16.38
C ILE A 287 -6.60 2.46 -16.84
N ILE A 288 -5.82 2.94 -15.89
CA ILE A 288 -4.54 3.63 -16.13
C ILE A 288 -3.47 2.83 -15.40
N LEU A 289 -2.59 2.18 -16.14
CA LEU A 289 -1.44 1.44 -15.61
C LEU A 289 -0.17 2.06 -16.14
N SER A 290 0.76 2.40 -15.26
CA SER A 290 1.96 3.13 -15.64
C SER A 290 3.19 2.58 -14.93
N TYR A 291 4.37 2.82 -15.50
CA TYR A 291 5.65 2.69 -14.81
C TYR A 291 6.61 3.80 -15.23
N HIS A 292 7.60 4.07 -14.39
CA HIS A 292 8.66 5.00 -14.72
C HIS A 292 9.71 4.31 -15.63
N LEU A 293 10.14 4.97 -16.71
CA LEU A 293 11.04 4.41 -17.75
C LEU A 293 12.37 3.86 -17.20
N ARG A 294 12.81 4.29 -16.02
CA ARG A 294 13.96 3.67 -15.34
C ARG A 294 13.76 2.18 -15.08
N ASN A 295 12.51 1.70 -15.00
CA ASN A 295 12.11 0.32 -14.80
C ASN A 295 11.77 -0.42 -16.12
N ASP A 296 12.13 0.15 -17.26
CA ASP A 296 11.80 -0.37 -18.60
C ASP A 296 12.27 -1.82 -18.79
N LYS A 297 13.48 -2.16 -18.33
CA LYS A 297 14.00 -3.53 -18.38
C LYS A 297 13.09 -4.57 -17.72
N SER A 298 12.31 -4.17 -16.72
CA SER A 298 11.39 -5.07 -16.01
C SER A 298 10.00 -5.08 -16.62
N TYR A 299 9.50 -3.93 -17.07
CA TYR A 299 8.09 -3.79 -17.38
C TYR A 299 7.77 -3.64 -18.87
N ASN A 300 8.76 -3.33 -19.73
CA ASN A 300 8.50 -3.15 -21.16
C ASN A 300 7.74 -4.34 -21.76
N ARG A 301 8.19 -5.56 -21.49
CA ARG A 301 7.55 -6.79 -21.98
C ARG A 301 6.13 -6.97 -21.50
N LEU A 302 5.85 -6.66 -20.22
CA LEU A 302 4.49 -6.71 -19.67
C LEU A 302 3.57 -5.74 -20.41
N PHE A 303 4.06 -4.53 -20.69
CA PHE A 303 3.27 -3.52 -21.39
C PHE A 303 3.04 -3.88 -22.87
N GLU A 304 4.02 -4.48 -23.53
CA GLU A 304 3.83 -5.06 -24.87
C GLU A 304 2.78 -6.19 -24.86
N GLN A 305 2.76 -7.03 -23.82
CA GLN A 305 1.72 -8.05 -23.67
C GLN A 305 0.34 -7.42 -23.49
N LEU A 306 0.20 -6.39 -22.64
CA LEU A 306 -1.06 -5.67 -22.43
C LEU A 306 -1.58 -5.01 -23.72
N GLU A 307 -0.68 -4.39 -24.49
CA GLU A 307 -1.02 -3.71 -25.75
C GLU A 307 -1.50 -4.70 -26.85
N ASN A 308 -1.06 -5.95 -26.79
CA ASN A 308 -1.40 -7.00 -27.77
C ASN A 308 -2.46 -8.01 -27.29
N ALA A 309 -2.89 -7.93 -26.03
CA ALA A 309 -3.85 -8.86 -25.46
C ALA A 309 -5.31 -8.44 -25.75
N SER A 310 -6.21 -9.43 -25.75
CA SER A 310 -7.65 -9.14 -25.74
C SER A 310 -8.09 -8.50 -24.41
N GLN A 311 -9.17 -7.72 -24.46
CA GLN A 311 -9.75 -7.13 -23.24
C GLN A 311 -9.98 -8.18 -22.14
N THR A 312 -10.52 -9.35 -22.47
CA THR A 312 -10.75 -10.45 -21.52
C THR A 312 -9.45 -10.92 -20.84
N GLN A 313 -8.36 -11.03 -21.59
CA GLN A 313 -7.06 -11.43 -21.02
C GLN A 313 -6.51 -10.34 -20.09
N ILE A 314 -6.63 -9.07 -20.48
CA ILE A 314 -6.23 -7.92 -19.68
C ILE A 314 -7.01 -7.90 -18.36
N LEU A 315 -8.36 -8.02 -18.41
CA LEU A 315 -9.19 -7.99 -17.20
C LEU A 315 -8.90 -9.17 -16.27
N LYS A 316 -8.66 -10.36 -16.82
CA LYS A 316 -8.25 -11.53 -16.02
C LYS A 316 -6.91 -11.29 -15.32
N TYR A 317 -5.95 -10.65 -15.97
CA TYR A 317 -4.68 -10.29 -15.35
C TYR A 317 -4.85 -9.21 -14.26
N LEU A 318 -5.60 -8.15 -14.57
CA LEU A 318 -5.88 -7.06 -13.65
C LEU A 318 -6.65 -7.54 -12.41
N ASN A 319 -7.57 -8.49 -12.56
CA ASN A 319 -8.30 -9.09 -11.44
C ASN A 319 -7.36 -9.66 -10.36
N LYS A 320 -6.22 -10.19 -10.78
CA LYS A 320 -5.19 -10.73 -9.88
C LYS A 320 -4.32 -9.62 -9.27
N ILE A 321 -3.74 -8.77 -10.12
CA ILE A 321 -2.76 -7.79 -9.63
C ILE A 321 -3.38 -6.69 -8.78
N VAL A 322 -4.66 -6.37 -8.98
CA VAL A 322 -5.39 -5.40 -8.15
C VAL A 322 -5.47 -5.87 -6.71
N ILE A 323 -5.96 -7.09 -6.50
CA ILE A 323 -6.16 -7.62 -5.14
C ILE A 323 -4.84 -7.92 -4.43
N ASN A 324 -3.82 -8.33 -5.19
CA ASN A 324 -2.52 -8.65 -4.61
C ASN A 324 -1.60 -7.42 -4.44
N GLY A 325 -1.87 -6.32 -5.13
CA GLY A 325 -0.97 -5.20 -5.25
C GLY A 325 -1.29 -4.01 -4.35
N THR A 326 -2.54 -3.81 -3.96
CA THR A 326 -2.92 -2.62 -3.19
C THR A 326 -4.01 -2.89 -2.16
N GLU A 327 -3.87 -2.24 -1.01
CA GLU A 327 -4.90 -2.20 0.04
C GLU A 327 -5.88 -1.01 -0.16
N ASN A 328 -5.55 -0.07 -1.05
CA ASN A 328 -6.36 1.11 -1.33
C ASN A 328 -7.38 0.81 -2.43
N ILE A 329 -8.29 -0.11 -2.13
CA ILE A 329 -9.40 -0.53 -2.96
C ILE A 329 -10.72 -0.42 -2.19
N TYR A 330 -11.75 0.10 -2.85
CA TYR A 330 -13.07 0.32 -2.27
C TYR A 330 -14.14 -0.23 -3.21
N PHE A 331 -15.09 -0.94 -2.63
CA PHE A 331 -16.16 -1.62 -3.37
C PHE A 331 -17.51 -0.96 -3.12
N SER A 332 -18.37 -0.98 -4.12
CA SER A 332 -19.78 -0.66 -3.91
C SER A 332 -20.41 -1.67 -2.95
N GLN A 333 -21.43 -1.23 -2.21
CA GLN A 333 -22.15 -2.11 -1.30
C GLN A 333 -22.85 -3.24 -2.08
N ASN A 334 -23.45 -2.91 -3.23
CA ASN A 334 -24.13 -3.89 -4.07
C ASN A 334 -23.18 -5.00 -4.53
N PHE A 335 -21.94 -4.68 -4.90
CA PHE A 335 -20.96 -5.69 -5.32
C PHE A 335 -20.73 -6.70 -4.21
N ILE A 336 -20.33 -6.26 -3.02
CA ILE A 336 -20.00 -7.17 -1.90
C ILE A 336 -21.23 -7.94 -1.41
N GLU A 337 -22.40 -7.30 -1.33
CA GLU A 337 -23.64 -7.93 -0.86
C GLU A 337 -24.14 -9.02 -1.82
N ASN A 338 -23.92 -8.86 -3.13
CA ASN A 338 -24.36 -9.82 -4.15
C ASN A 338 -23.37 -10.96 -4.43
N LEU A 339 -22.10 -10.86 -3.98
CA LEU A 339 -21.17 -11.98 -4.09
C LEU A 339 -21.68 -13.20 -3.32
N LYS A 340 -21.53 -14.37 -3.93
CA LYS A 340 -21.73 -15.64 -3.23
C LYS A 340 -20.67 -15.84 -2.15
N GLU A 341 -20.95 -16.63 -1.13
CA GLU A 341 -19.99 -16.86 -0.04
C GLU A 341 -18.64 -17.39 -0.54
N ALA A 342 -18.63 -18.33 -1.51
CA ALA A 342 -17.39 -18.83 -2.10
C ALA A 342 -16.58 -17.77 -2.86
N GLU A 343 -17.24 -16.76 -3.43
CA GLU A 343 -16.59 -15.62 -4.10
C GLU A 343 -16.02 -14.64 -3.06
N LYS A 344 -16.77 -14.37 -1.99
CA LYS A 344 -16.30 -13.55 -0.85
C LYS A 344 -15.09 -14.18 -0.18
N ASP A 345 -15.14 -15.48 0.10
CA ASP A 345 -14.03 -16.21 0.70
C ASP A 345 -12.79 -16.18 -0.20
N SER A 346 -12.98 -16.42 -1.51
CA SER A 346 -11.90 -16.35 -2.48
C SER A 346 -11.27 -14.95 -2.54
N LEU A 347 -12.08 -13.89 -2.50
CA LEU A 347 -11.61 -12.51 -2.51
C LEU A 347 -10.82 -12.17 -1.23
N LEU A 348 -11.33 -12.57 -0.05
CA LEU A 348 -10.65 -12.37 1.23
C LEU A 348 -9.34 -13.17 1.31
N ILE A 349 -9.33 -14.42 0.88
CA ILE A 349 -8.13 -15.27 0.86
C ILE A 349 -7.08 -14.68 -0.09
N SER A 350 -7.48 -14.23 -1.28
CA SER A 350 -6.56 -13.64 -2.26
C SER A 350 -5.95 -12.33 -1.76
N PHE A 351 -6.75 -11.47 -1.13
CA PHE A 351 -6.24 -10.26 -0.48
C PHE A 351 -5.29 -10.60 0.66
N GLN A 352 -5.64 -11.54 1.52
CA GLN A 352 -4.81 -11.95 2.66
C GLN A 352 -3.48 -12.59 2.21
N ALA A 353 -3.48 -13.31 1.09
CA ALA A 353 -2.27 -13.90 0.53
C ALA A 353 -1.24 -12.82 0.14
N SER A 354 -1.69 -11.64 -0.27
CA SER A 354 -0.81 -10.51 -0.59
C SER A 354 -0.03 -10.01 0.63
N LEU A 355 -0.60 -10.16 1.83
CA LEU A 355 0.04 -9.79 3.09
C LEU A 355 1.04 -10.85 3.59
N LYS A 356 1.05 -12.04 2.97
CA LYS A 356 1.91 -13.17 3.31
C LYS A 356 2.57 -13.72 2.04
N PRO A 357 3.74 -13.21 1.63
CA PRO A 357 4.37 -13.52 0.34
C PRO A 357 4.57 -15.02 0.07
N LEU A 358 4.88 -15.82 1.09
CA LEU A 358 5.04 -17.28 0.95
C LEU A 358 3.72 -17.96 0.61
N LEU A 359 2.60 -17.49 1.16
CA LEU A 359 1.28 -17.99 0.86
C LEU A 359 0.83 -17.52 -0.54
N ALA A 360 1.14 -16.29 -0.92
CA ALA A 360 0.87 -15.77 -2.26
C ALA A 360 1.56 -16.64 -3.33
N LYS A 361 2.84 -16.95 -3.15
CA LYS A 361 3.58 -17.84 -4.06
C LYS A 361 2.88 -19.20 -4.19
N LYS A 362 2.51 -19.83 -3.07
CA LYS A 362 1.80 -21.09 -3.05
C LYS A 362 0.45 -21.01 -3.76
N LEU A 363 -0.32 -19.96 -3.54
CA LEU A 363 -1.60 -19.72 -4.22
C LEU A 363 -1.45 -19.53 -5.73
N TYR A 364 -0.37 -18.87 -6.17
CA TYR A 364 -0.05 -18.75 -7.59
C TYR A 364 0.35 -20.09 -8.21
N GLU A 365 1.17 -20.87 -7.51
CA GLU A 365 1.63 -22.18 -7.96
C GLU A 365 0.51 -23.24 -8.00
N GLU A 366 -0.47 -23.15 -7.09
CA GLU A 366 -1.58 -24.10 -6.97
C GLU A 366 -2.77 -23.80 -7.91
N ASN A 367 -2.60 -22.93 -8.93
CA ASN A 367 -3.70 -22.52 -9.84
C ASN A 367 -4.95 -22.10 -9.06
N ASN A 368 -4.76 -21.23 -8.08
CA ASN A 368 -5.89 -20.75 -7.31
C ASN A 368 -6.87 -20.07 -8.25
N ASP A 369 -7.99 -20.74 -8.50
CA ASP A 369 -9.09 -20.18 -9.26
C ASP A 369 -9.63 -18.99 -8.46
N TYR A 370 -9.22 -17.78 -8.86
CA TYR A 370 -9.84 -16.56 -8.39
C TYR A 370 -11.34 -16.64 -8.75
N ARG A 371 -12.16 -17.10 -7.79
CA ARG A 371 -13.59 -17.34 -8.00
C ARG A 371 -14.42 -16.08 -8.02
N PHE A 372 -13.80 -14.93 -7.90
CA PHE A 372 -14.41 -13.62 -8.04
C PHE A 372 -13.97 -12.94 -9.33
N ASP A 373 -14.80 -12.06 -9.83
CA ASP A 373 -14.45 -11.17 -10.93
C ASP A 373 -14.79 -9.73 -10.55
N LEU A 374 -13.77 -8.88 -10.45
CA LEU A 374 -13.92 -7.46 -10.13
C LEU A 374 -14.61 -6.68 -11.26
N PHE A 375 -14.57 -7.19 -12.48
CA PHE A 375 -15.03 -6.53 -13.70
C PHE A 375 -16.41 -7.00 -14.15
N THR A 376 -17.15 -7.69 -13.28
CA THR A 376 -18.58 -7.96 -13.52
C THR A 376 -19.41 -6.70 -13.35
N THR A 377 -20.41 -6.52 -14.22
CA THR A 377 -21.39 -5.42 -14.20
C THR A 377 -22.55 -5.71 -13.24
#